data_735b60a36b8d9c5a18b85dc2ebcc9e9b
#
_entry.id   735b60a36b8d9c5a18b85dc2ebcc9e9b
#
_cell.length_a   1.000
_cell.length_b   1.000
_cell.length_c   1.000
_cell.angle_alpha   90.00
_cell.angle_beta   90.00
_cell.angle_gamma   90.00
#
_symmetry.space_group_name_H-M   'P 1'
#
loop_
_entity.id
_entity.type
_entity.pdbx_description
1 polymer ?
#
loop_
_entity_poly.entity_id
_entity_poly.type
_entity_poly.pdbx_seq_one_letter_code
_entity_poly.pdbx_strand_id
1 'polypeptide(L)'
;MPETKELARHRRERIWMWIQLMPVMTVLVVLFGGALVLGVAQSLGFAPWFGVNTFPDFSYFAALWGDVFFWKSLGLTLYYAIVATLLSLVFGILLALALVRTFPSKTLYKYLYKLPLMIPYTVGIALAVIMLGNGGMLSRLMAFTGFIDDPSQFPQILKTHMGWGIIAVYVWKQTPFVALTIYAVLLGVGRETEEAAAILGANKRQIFFQVTLPQILPGIISSTLIIFAFNIGAFEAPFILGGGFPDTLPVVAWRYFNDADYTLQLQGMATVVSIALVAGVILYSYLAFYRRYERRIGRN
;
A
#
# COMPACT_ATOMS: atom_id res chain seq x y z
N MET A 1 3.56 53.18 11.66
CA MET A 1 3.55 52.96 10.19
C MET A 1 4.43 51.79 9.65
N PRO A 2 5.30 51.11 10.39
CA PRO A 2 5.97 49.87 9.89
C PRO A 2 5.04 48.66 9.81
N GLU A 3 4.16 48.43 10.78
CA GLU A 3 3.28 47.25 10.86
C GLU A 3 2.33 47.07 9.66
N THR A 4 1.82 48.18 9.10
CA THR A 4 0.90 48.09 7.94
C THR A 4 1.63 47.66 6.65
N LYS A 5 2.92 47.96 6.53
CA LYS A 5 3.75 47.53 5.37
C LYS A 5 4.13 46.04 5.48
N GLU A 6 4.39 45.55 6.68
CA GLU A 6 4.66 44.11 6.92
C GLU A 6 3.41 43.28 6.68
N LEU A 7 2.26 43.66 7.17
CA LEU A 7 0.98 43.00 6.91
C LEU A 7 0.65 42.98 5.41
N ALA A 8 0.89 44.05 4.70
CA ALA A 8 0.68 44.11 3.25
C ALA A 8 1.65 43.16 2.49
N ARG A 9 2.91 43.06 2.94
CA ARG A 9 3.92 42.19 2.38
C ARG A 9 3.53 40.70 2.59
N HIS A 10 3.18 40.32 3.80
CA HIS A 10 2.72 38.94 4.11
C HIS A 10 1.46 38.56 3.35
N ARG A 11 0.51 39.52 3.16
CA ARG A 11 -0.68 39.29 2.34
C ARG A 11 -0.32 39.05 0.88
N ARG A 12 0.60 39.83 0.33
CA ARG A 12 1.08 39.72 -1.05
C ARG A 12 1.82 38.39 -1.26
N GLU A 13 2.71 38.00 -0.35
CA GLU A 13 3.43 36.71 -0.37
C GLU A 13 2.46 35.54 -0.34
N ARG A 14 1.41 35.62 0.50
CA ARG A 14 0.35 34.58 0.56
C ARG A 14 -0.45 34.51 -0.74
N ILE A 15 -0.79 35.62 -1.36
CA ILE A 15 -1.51 35.66 -2.64
C ILE A 15 -0.63 35.03 -3.75
N TRP A 16 0.65 35.40 -3.82
CA TRP A 16 1.59 34.83 -4.78
C TRP A 16 1.75 33.31 -4.60
N MET A 17 1.84 32.84 -3.37
CA MET A 17 1.87 31.42 -3.07
C MET A 17 0.62 30.70 -3.61
N TRP A 18 -0.57 31.25 -3.38
CA TRP A 18 -1.81 30.66 -3.90
C TRP A 18 -1.88 30.69 -5.43
N ILE A 19 -1.42 31.77 -6.08
CA ILE A 19 -1.36 31.84 -7.55
C ILE A 19 -0.43 30.77 -8.12
N GLN A 20 0.73 30.55 -7.50
CA GLN A 20 1.68 29.50 -7.92
C GLN A 20 1.14 28.09 -7.70
N LEU A 21 0.38 27.86 -6.63
CA LEU A 21 -0.24 26.58 -6.34
C LEU A 21 -1.51 26.31 -7.16
N MET A 22 -2.17 27.37 -7.67
CA MET A 22 -3.46 27.28 -8.37
C MET A 22 -3.47 26.27 -9.52
N PRO A 23 -2.50 26.21 -10.44
CA PRO A 23 -2.55 25.24 -11.55
C PRO A 23 -2.57 23.79 -11.05
N VAL A 24 -1.72 23.46 -10.07
CA VAL A 24 -1.64 22.12 -9.50
C VAL A 24 -2.92 21.79 -8.72
N MET A 25 -3.40 22.73 -7.90
CA MET A 25 -4.66 22.56 -7.14
C MET A 25 -5.87 22.41 -8.05
N THR A 26 -5.92 23.16 -9.16
CA THR A 26 -7.00 23.03 -10.15
C THR A 26 -7.01 21.63 -10.77
N VAL A 27 -5.86 21.13 -11.21
CA VAL A 27 -5.75 19.76 -11.75
C VAL A 27 -6.18 18.73 -10.70
N LEU A 28 -5.71 18.84 -9.47
CA LEU A 28 -6.06 17.91 -8.38
C LEU A 28 -7.57 17.95 -8.08
N VAL A 29 -8.15 19.13 -7.90
CA VAL A 29 -9.57 19.25 -7.53
C VAL A 29 -10.49 18.87 -8.69
N VAL A 30 -10.21 19.34 -9.91
CA VAL A 30 -11.08 19.10 -11.07
C VAL A 30 -10.95 17.67 -11.57
N LEU A 31 -9.73 17.16 -11.79
CA LEU A 31 -9.57 15.80 -12.32
C LEU A 31 -9.81 14.73 -11.26
N PHE A 32 -9.14 14.78 -10.11
CA PHE A 32 -9.30 13.75 -9.08
C PHE A 32 -10.61 13.92 -8.30
N GLY A 33 -10.92 15.13 -7.85
CA GLY A 33 -12.18 15.41 -7.15
C GLY A 33 -13.38 15.15 -8.05
N GLY A 34 -13.33 15.63 -9.29
CA GLY A 34 -14.37 15.37 -10.29
C GLY A 34 -14.56 13.89 -10.60
N ALA A 35 -13.47 13.14 -10.78
CA ALA A 35 -13.53 11.70 -11.00
C ALA A 35 -14.12 10.95 -9.80
N LEU A 36 -13.79 11.34 -8.56
CA LEU A 36 -14.36 10.75 -7.35
C LEU A 36 -15.87 11.03 -7.25
N VAL A 37 -16.27 12.28 -7.44
CA VAL A 37 -17.70 12.67 -7.42
C VAL A 37 -18.48 11.94 -8.51
N LEU A 38 -17.93 11.88 -9.71
CA LEU A 38 -18.56 11.15 -10.82
C LEU A 38 -18.64 9.65 -10.55
N GLY A 39 -17.57 9.04 -10.02
CA GLY A 39 -17.56 7.62 -9.63
C GLY A 39 -18.61 7.29 -8.58
N VAL A 40 -18.78 8.15 -7.56
CA VAL A 40 -19.85 8.01 -6.56
C VAL A 40 -21.22 8.22 -7.20
N ALA A 41 -21.40 9.21 -8.06
CA ALA A 41 -22.67 9.42 -8.76
C ALA A 41 -23.04 8.23 -9.65
N GLN A 42 -22.07 7.67 -10.39
CA GLN A 42 -22.26 6.46 -11.21
C GLN A 42 -22.64 5.24 -10.36
N SER A 43 -21.98 5.05 -9.23
CA SER A 43 -22.30 3.95 -8.32
C SER A 43 -23.75 4.03 -7.76
N LEU A 44 -24.38 5.20 -7.87
CA LEU A 44 -25.76 5.49 -7.49
C LEU A 44 -26.69 5.64 -8.69
N GLY A 45 -26.32 5.12 -9.88
CA GLY A 45 -27.19 5.08 -11.04
C GLY A 45 -27.19 6.32 -11.93
N PHE A 46 -26.17 7.20 -11.83
CA PHE A 46 -26.01 8.35 -12.71
C PHE A 46 -25.11 8.02 -13.91
N ALA A 47 -25.68 7.57 -15.01
CA ALA A 47 -24.95 7.29 -16.25
C ALA A 47 -25.77 7.67 -17.49
N PRO A 48 -26.09 8.96 -17.72
CA PRO A 48 -26.94 9.41 -18.79
C PRO A 48 -26.43 9.05 -20.19
N TRP A 49 -25.13 8.91 -20.37
CA TRP A 49 -24.52 8.45 -21.64
C TRP A 49 -24.76 6.97 -21.95
N PHE A 50 -25.21 6.16 -20.98
CA PHE A 50 -25.69 4.79 -21.17
C PHE A 50 -27.22 4.68 -21.12
N GLY A 51 -27.93 5.81 -21.09
CA GLY A 51 -29.36 5.84 -20.95
C GLY A 51 -29.88 5.52 -19.54
N VAL A 52 -29.01 5.41 -18.55
CA VAL A 52 -29.38 5.15 -17.15
C VAL A 52 -29.36 6.45 -16.36
N ASN A 53 -30.50 6.79 -15.76
CA ASN A 53 -30.65 7.99 -14.93
C ASN A 53 -31.60 7.71 -13.77
N THR A 54 -31.24 6.73 -12.93
CA THR A 54 -32.04 6.29 -11.77
C THR A 54 -31.54 6.92 -10.45
N PHE A 55 -30.66 7.91 -10.53
CA PHE A 55 -30.04 8.56 -9.37
C PHE A 55 -31.04 9.21 -8.42
N PRO A 56 -30.95 8.98 -7.09
CA PRO A 56 -30.05 8.08 -6.37
C PRO A 56 -30.62 6.65 -6.27
N ASP A 57 -29.90 5.66 -6.77
CA ASP A 57 -30.27 4.24 -6.73
C ASP A 57 -29.25 3.42 -5.93
N PHE A 58 -29.67 2.84 -4.82
CA PHE A 58 -28.85 1.99 -3.96
C PHE A 58 -28.95 0.49 -4.31
N SER A 59 -29.71 0.13 -5.32
CA SER A 59 -29.91 -1.27 -5.73
C SER A 59 -28.59 -1.95 -6.12
N TYR A 60 -27.65 -1.21 -6.73
CA TYR A 60 -26.32 -1.71 -7.09
C TYR A 60 -25.52 -2.14 -5.86
N PHE A 61 -25.57 -1.36 -4.77
CA PHE A 61 -24.94 -1.74 -3.52
C PHE A 61 -25.68 -2.89 -2.84
N ALA A 62 -27.01 -2.90 -2.86
CA ALA A 62 -27.80 -3.97 -2.26
C ALA A 62 -27.54 -5.31 -2.98
N ALA A 63 -27.48 -5.32 -4.32
CA ALA A 63 -27.14 -6.49 -5.10
C ALA A 63 -25.70 -6.97 -4.80
N LEU A 64 -24.74 -6.04 -4.74
CA LEU A 64 -23.34 -6.35 -4.49
C LEU A 64 -23.12 -6.93 -3.08
N TRP A 65 -23.65 -6.27 -2.05
CA TRP A 65 -23.46 -6.69 -0.66
C TRP A 65 -24.34 -7.90 -0.28
N GLY A 66 -25.39 -8.19 -1.02
CA GLY A 66 -26.18 -9.41 -0.94
C GLY A 66 -25.48 -10.64 -1.53
N ASP A 67 -24.46 -10.42 -2.35
CA ASP A 67 -23.73 -11.52 -2.99
C ASP A 67 -22.62 -12.07 -2.09
N VAL A 68 -22.66 -13.39 -1.85
CA VAL A 68 -21.64 -14.13 -1.10
C VAL A 68 -20.26 -14.00 -1.73
N PHE A 69 -20.19 -13.89 -3.06
CA PHE A 69 -18.92 -13.74 -3.77
C PHE A 69 -18.22 -12.40 -3.50
N PHE A 70 -19.00 -11.32 -3.32
CA PHE A 70 -18.44 -10.04 -2.87
C PHE A 70 -17.65 -10.20 -1.55
N TRP A 71 -18.23 -10.86 -0.57
CA TRP A 71 -17.59 -11.05 0.74
C TRP A 71 -16.37 -11.97 0.68
N LYS A 72 -16.41 -12.99 -0.16
CA LYS A 72 -15.23 -13.84 -0.42
C LYS A 72 -14.11 -13.04 -1.09
N SER A 73 -14.43 -12.23 -2.08
CA SER A 73 -13.48 -11.36 -2.78
C SER A 73 -12.92 -10.26 -1.86
N LEU A 74 -13.75 -9.69 -1.00
CA LEU A 74 -13.32 -8.74 0.03
C LEU A 74 -12.35 -9.41 1.02
N GLY A 75 -12.71 -10.60 1.51
CA GLY A 75 -11.85 -11.38 2.42
C GLY A 75 -10.48 -11.68 1.79
N LEU A 76 -10.44 -12.08 0.52
CA LEU A 76 -9.21 -12.33 -0.22
C LEU A 76 -8.39 -11.04 -0.42
N THR A 77 -9.05 -9.93 -0.76
CA THR A 77 -8.41 -8.62 -0.91
C THR A 77 -7.75 -8.17 0.39
N LEU A 78 -8.47 -8.28 1.50
CA LEU A 78 -7.96 -7.93 2.83
C LEU A 78 -6.84 -8.88 3.26
N TYR A 79 -6.94 -10.16 2.98
CA TYR A 79 -5.91 -11.13 3.28
C TYR A 79 -4.59 -10.76 2.60
N TYR A 80 -4.58 -10.51 1.28
CA TYR A 80 -3.36 -10.12 0.57
C TYR A 80 -2.83 -8.78 1.07
N ALA A 81 -3.71 -7.80 1.29
CA ALA A 81 -3.31 -6.49 1.77
C ALA A 81 -2.67 -6.54 3.16
N ILE A 82 -3.29 -7.26 4.11
CA ILE A 82 -2.81 -7.35 5.50
C ILE A 82 -1.50 -8.15 5.55
N VAL A 83 -1.46 -9.34 4.95
CA VAL A 83 -0.28 -10.21 5.03
C VAL A 83 0.93 -9.55 4.35
N ALA A 84 0.75 -8.99 3.14
CA ALA A 84 1.84 -8.30 2.46
C ALA A 84 2.32 -7.06 3.25
N THR A 85 1.41 -6.28 3.82
CA THR A 85 1.76 -5.12 4.66
C THR A 85 2.55 -5.52 5.88
N LEU A 86 2.09 -6.52 6.63
CA LEU A 86 2.76 -7.00 7.84
C LEU A 86 4.16 -7.54 7.53
N LEU A 87 4.31 -8.37 6.50
CA LEU A 87 5.61 -8.90 6.10
C LEU A 87 6.54 -7.78 5.61
N SER A 88 6.03 -6.83 4.82
CA SER A 88 6.81 -5.68 4.36
C SER A 88 7.29 -4.81 5.52
N LEU A 89 6.47 -4.65 6.57
CA LEU A 89 6.86 -3.94 7.79
C LEU A 89 7.98 -4.67 8.53
N VAL A 90 7.81 -5.97 8.77
CA VAL A 90 8.84 -6.77 9.47
C VAL A 90 10.18 -6.68 8.73
N PHE A 91 10.19 -6.99 7.43
CA PHE A 91 11.43 -6.94 6.64
C PHE A 91 11.95 -5.50 6.48
N GLY A 92 11.08 -4.51 6.37
CA GLY A 92 11.45 -3.10 6.28
C GLY A 92 12.11 -2.58 7.57
N ILE A 93 11.57 -2.92 8.74
CA ILE A 93 12.16 -2.59 10.04
C ILE A 93 13.55 -3.25 10.17
N LEU A 94 13.64 -4.55 9.89
CA LEU A 94 14.92 -5.28 9.95
C LEU A 94 15.96 -4.67 9.00
N LEU A 95 15.56 -4.32 7.78
CA LEU A 95 16.44 -3.68 6.82
C LEU A 95 16.85 -2.27 7.26
N ALA A 96 15.94 -1.46 7.81
CA ALA A 96 16.25 -0.12 8.34
C ALA A 96 17.29 -0.19 9.47
N LEU A 97 17.09 -1.11 10.43
CA LEU A 97 18.03 -1.34 11.53
C LEU A 97 19.39 -1.82 11.03
N ALA A 98 19.43 -2.65 9.97
CA ALA A 98 20.68 -3.06 9.35
C ALA A 98 21.39 -1.88 8.67
N LEU A 99 20.66 -0.98 8.01
CA LEU A 99 21.21 0.19 7.32
C LEU A 99 21.84 1.24 8.26
N VAL A 100 21.37 1.35 9.50
CA VAL A 100 21.96 2.25 10.51
C VAL A 100 23.34 1.77 10.95
N ARG A 101 23.59 0.45 10.93
CA ARG A 101 24.88 -0.12 11.34
C ARG A 101 25.95 0.20 10.31
N THR A 102 27.18 0.45 10.79
CA THR A 102 28.36 0.60 9.94
C THR A 102 28.95 -0.79 9.66
N PHE A 103 29.10 -1.15 8.39
CA PHE A 103 29.75 -2.39 7.96
C PHE A 103 30.49 -2.17 6.62
N PRO A 104 31.49 -3.01 6.30
CA PRO A 104 32.12 -2.98 4.98
C PRO A 104 31.08 -3.14 3.87
N SER A 105 31.29 -2.49 2.73
CA SER A 105 30.36 -2.54 1.59
C SER A 105 28.99 -1.87 1.78
N LYS A 106 28.80 -1.06 2.83
CA LYS A 106 27.54 -0.31 3.09
C LYS A 106 27.07 0.47 1.87
N THR A 107 27.99 1.01 1.07
CA THR A 107 27.67 1.77 -0.14
C THR A 107 26.98 0.88 -1.18
N LEU A 108 27.47 -0.33 -1.43
CA LEU A 108 26.84 -1.27 -2.36
C LEU A 108 25.43 -1.66 -1.92
N TYR A 109 25.25 -2.00 -0.63
CA TYR A 109 23.93 -2.31 -0.08
C TYR A 109 22.94 -1.16 -0.18
N LYS A 110 23.40 0.10 -0.02
CA LYS A 110 22.55 1.29 -0.19
C LYS A 110 21.98 1.46 -1.60
N TYR A 111 22.61 0.90 -2.61
CA TYR A 111 22.10 0.89 -3.98
C TYR A 111 21.24 -0.35 -4.24
N LEU A 112 21.70 -1.53 -3.84
CA LEU A 112 21.03 -2.80 -4.14
C LEU A 112 19.62 -2.87 -3.58
N TYR A 113 19.39 -2.48 -2.30
CA TYR A 113 18.06 -2.56 -1.72
C TYR A 113 17.04 -1.58 -2.33
N LYS A 114 17.51 -0.55 -3.05
CA LYS A 114 16.64 0.41 -3.76
C LYS A 114 16.19 -0.09 -5.13
N LEU A 115 16.85 -1.09 -5.70
CA LEU A 115 16.52 -1.61 -7.03
C LEU A 115 15.04 -1.96 -7.20
N PRO A 116 14.36 -2.62 -6.24
CA PRO A 116 12.93 -2.91 -6.38
C PRO A 116 12.06 -1.67 -6.55
N LEU A 117 12.44 -0.52 -5.98
CA LEU A 117 11.67 0.72 -6.12
C LEU A 117 11.73 1.30 -7.54
N MET A 118 12.86 1.10 -8.24
CA MET A 118 13.08 1.62 -9.59
C MET A 118 12.39 0.80 -10.67
N ILE A 119 12.10 -0.47 -10.38
CA ILE A 119 11.49 -1.41 -11.33
C ILE A 119 9.97 -1.17 -11.36
N PRO A 120 9.31 -0.97 -12.52
CA PRO A 120 7.85 -0.91 -12.62
C PRO A 120 7.18 -2.17 -12.05
N TYR A 121 5.95 -2.05 -11.51
CA TYR A 121 5.25 -3.20 -10.93
C TYR A 121 5.02 -4.32 -11.94
N THR A 122 4.60 -3.99 -13.16
CA THR A 122 4.41 -4.96 -14.25
C THR A 122 5.66 -5.77 -14.56
N VAL A 123 6.84 -5.12 -14.55
CA VAL A 123 8.13 -5.80 -14.73
C VAL A 123 8.44 -6.71 -13.53
N GLY A 124 8.17 -6.24 -12.32
CA GLY A 124 8.31 -7.05 -11.10
C GLY A 124 7.43 -8.31 -11.12
N ILE A 125 6.20 -8.18 -11.60
CA ILE A 125 5.27 -9.32 -11.79
C ILE A 125 5.82 -10.29 -12.85
N ALA A 126 6.30 -9.78 -13.98
CA ALA A 126 6.92 -10.60 -15.02
C ALA A 126 8.15 -11.36 -14.51
N LEU A 127 9.01 -10.70 -13.72
CA LEU A 127 10.13 -11.34 -13.05
C LEU A 127 9.66 -12.46 -12.08
N ALA A 128 8.57 -12.24 -11.33
CA ALA A 128 8.01 -13.27 -10.48
C ALA A 128 7.53 -14.49 -11.28
N VAL A 129 6.90 -14.30 -12.44
CA VAL A 129 6.51 -15.39 -13.34
C VAL A 129 7.72 -16.17 -13.83
N ILE A 130 8.77 -15.47 -14.28
CA ILE A 130 10.00 -16.09 -14.78
C ILE A 130 10.76 -16.83 -13.68
N MET A 131 10.75 -16.29 -12.45
CA MET A 131 11.49 -16.88 -11.33
C MET A 131 10.73 -18.02 -10.64
N LEU A 132 9.45 -17.79 -10.32
CA LEU A 132 8.64 -18.63 -9.43
C LEU A 132 7.65 -19.56 -10.16
N GLY A 133 7.58 -19.51 -11.48
CA GLY A 133 6.73 -20.40 -12.27
C GLY A 133 7.24 -21.86 -12.22
N ASN A 134 6.35 -22.84 -12.48
CA ASN A 134 6.70 -24.27 -12.50
C ASN A 134 7.68 -24.64 -13.61
N GLY A 135 8.15 -23.91 -14.44
CA GLY A 135 9.25 -24.11 -15.40
C GLY A 135 10.21 -22.92 -15.34
N GLY A 136 10.11 -22.13 -14.24
CA GLY A 136 10.87 -20.93 -14.02
C GLY A 136 12.34 -21.18 -13.65
N MET A 137 13.07 -20.11 -13.44
CA MET A 137 14.49 -20.19 -13.14
C MET A 137 14.76 -20.93 -11.82
N LEU A 138 13.94 -20.70 -10.79
CA LEU A 138 14.11 -21.33 -9.47
C LEU A 138 13.84 -22.84 -9.53
N SER A 139 12.77 -23.26 -10.22
CA SER A 139 12.46 -24.69 -10.39
C SER A 139 13.57 -25.45 -11.14
N ARG A 140 14.13 -24.84 -12.20
CA ARG A 140 15.25 -25.40 -12.96
C ARG A 140 16.53 -25.47 -12.12
N LEU A 141 16.80 -24.45 -11.29
CA LEU A 141 17.95 -24.45 -10.40
C LEU A 141 17.83 -25.55 -9.34
N MET A 142 16.63 -25.74 -8.77
CA MET A 142 16.38 -26.81 -7.79
C MET A 142 16.51 -28.20 -8.42
N ALA A 143 16.06 -28.40 -9.64
CA ALA A 143 16.26 -29.64 -10.37
C ALA A 143 17.76 -29.87 -10.70
N PHE A 144 18.47 -28.83 -11.15
CA PHE A 144 19.92 -28.92 -11.42
C PHE A 144 20.74 -29.25 -10.17
N THR A 145 20.34 -28.73 -9.01
CA THR A 145 21.03 -29.02 -7.72
C THR A 145 20.58 -30.30 -7.04
N GLY A 146 19.63 -31.07 -7.64
CA GLY A 146 19.15 -32.34 -7.11
C GLY A 146 18.17 -32.22 -5.93
N PHE A 147 17.64 -31.02 -5.64
CA PHE A 147 16.58 -30.85 -4.63
C PHE A 147 15.23 -31.38 -5.09
N ILE A 148 14.98 -31.41 -6.39
CA ILE A 148 13.83 -32.02 -7.05
C ILE A 148 14.33 -32.77 -8.29
N ASP A 149 13.65 -33.83 -8.67
CA ASP A 149 14.05 -34.65 -9.84
C ASP A 149 13.66 -34.00 -11.16
N ASP A 150 12.55 -33.26 -11.18
CA ASP A 150 12.01 -32.57 -12.35
C ASP A 150 11.43 -31.20 -11.98
N PRO A 151 11.58 -30.17 -12.83
CA PRO A 151 11.01 -28.84 -12.60
C PRO A 151 9.49 -28.81 -12.34
N SER A 152 8.74 -29.82 -12.79
CA SER A 152 7.30 -29.94 -12.56
C SER A 152 6.94 -30.24 -11.11
N GLN A 153 7.88 -30.79 -10.32
CA GLN A 153 7.72 -31.05 -8.89
C GLN A 153 7.86 -29.77 -8.04
N PHE A 154 8.21 -28.64 -8.67
CA PHE A 154 8.30 -27.36 -7.95
C PHE A 154 6.95 -26.97 -7.37
N PRO A 155 6.88 -26.55 -6.09
CA PRO A 155 5.63 -26.13 -5.47
C PRO A 155 4.95 -25.02 -6.27
N GLN A 156 3.64 -25.15 -6.46
CA GLN A 156 2.87 -24.12 -7.15
C GLN A 156 2.74 -22.89 -6.26
N ILE A 157 3.56 -21.87 -6.54
CA ILE A 157 3.58 -20.58 -5.81
C ILE A 157 2.66 -19.56 -6.48
N LEU A 158 2.59 -19.59 -7.83
CA LEU A 158 1.77 -18.71 -8.63
C LEU A 158 0.41 -19.33 -8.93
N LYS A 159 -0.57 -18.49 -9.21
CA LYS A 159 -1.96 -18.88 -9.55
C LYS A 159 -2.60 -19.78 -8.49
N THR A 160 -2.37 -19.45 -7.21
CA THR A 160 -2.97 -20.14 -6.07
C THR A 160 -3.84 -19.16 -5.28
N HIS A 161 -4.88 -19.68 -4.60
CA HIS A 161 -5.73 -18.86 -3.73
C HIS A 161 -4.97 -18.31 -2.51
N MET A 162 -3.90 -18.96 -2.08
CA MET A 162 -3.03 -18.44 -1.02
C MET A 162 -2.22 -17.22 -1.47
N GLY A 163 -2.05 -17.00 -2.78
CA GLY A 163 -1.45 -15.79 -3.36
C GLY A 163 -0.01 -15.52 -2.96
N TRP A 164 0.78 -16.56 -2.65
CA TRP A 164 2.17 -16.36 -2.22
C TRP A 164 3.01 -15.60 -3.23
N GLY A 165 2.75 -15.79 -4.54
CA GLY A 165 3.41 -15.02 -5.60
C GLY A 165 3.06 -13.53 -5.55
N ILE A 166 1.79 -13.19 -5.26
CA ILE A 166 1.32 -11.81 -5.11
C ILE A 166 1.98 -11.18 -3.88
N ILE A 167 1.92 -11.89 -2.73
CA ILE A 167 2.50 -11.45 -1.47
C ILE A 167 4.01 -11.24 -1.63
N ALA A 168 4.72 -12.17 -2.30
CA ALA A 168 6.16 -12.07 -2.54
C ALA A 168 6.52 -10.82 -3.35
N VAL A 169 5.79 -10.52 -4.43
CA VAL A 169 5.99 -9.30 -5.23
C VAL A 169 5.77 -8.05 -4.39
N TYR A 170 4.69 -7.99 -3.62
CA TYR A 170 4.41 -6.84 -2.77
C TYR A 170 5.49 -6.65 -1.72
N VAL A 171 5.86 -7.69 -0.99
CA VAL A 171 6.91 -7.65 0.02
C VAL A 171 8.24 -7.20 -0.58
N TRP A 172 8.64 -7.79 -1.70
CA TRP A 172 9.87 -7.41 -2.39
C TRP A 172 9.90 -5.94 -2.80
N LYS A 173 8.80 -5.44 -3.33
CA LYS A 173 8.64 -4.05 -3.79
C LYS A 173 8.55 -3.04 -2.64
N GLN A 174 7.85 -3.39 -1.57
CA GLN A 174 7.47 -2.44 -0.50
C GLN A 174 8.48 -2.41 0.65
N THR A 175 9.22 -3.50 0.89
CA THR A 175 10.24 -3.55 1.94
C THR A 175 11.24 -2.39 1.86
N PRO A 176 11.81 -2.04 0.68
CA PRO A 176 12.71 -0.89 0.58
C PRO A 176 12.06 0.45 0.92
N PHE A 177 10.80 0.64 0.56
CA PHE A 177 10.05 1.86 0.88
C PHE A 177 9.87 2.02 2.39
N VAL A 178 9.41 0.95 3.07
CA VAL A 178 9.28 0.92 4.52
C VAL A 178 10.64 1.17 5.19
N ALA A 179 11.68 0.49 4.71
CA ALA A 179 13.03 0.63 5.25
C ALA A 179 13.56 2.07 5.12
N LEU A 180 13.35 2.72 3.97
CA LEU A 180 13.75 4.11 3.76
C LEU A 180 13.02 5.08 4.70
N THR A 181 11.71 4.90 4.85
CA THR A 181 10.90 5.74 5.73
C THR A 181 11.36 5.63 7.18
N ILE A 182 11.57 4.41 7.68
CA ILE A 182 12.04 4.16 9.04
C ILE A 182 13.51 4.60 9.22
N TYR A 183 14.36 4.34 8.23
CA TYR A 183 15.77 4.78 8.25
C TYR A 183 15.90 6.30 8.33
N ALA A 184 15.05 7.06 7.61
CA ALA A 184 15.03 8.51 7.70
C ALA A 184 14.68 9.00 9.13
N VAL A 185 13.73 8.36 9.80
CA VAL A 185 13.39 8.66 11.20
C VAL A 185 14.58 8.35 12.12
N LEU A 186 15.19 7.19 11.97
CA LEU A 186 16.36 6.79 12.79
C LEU A 186 17.56 7.75 12.63
N LEU A 187 17.78 8.27 11.42
CA LEU A 187 18.81 9.29 11.19
C LEU A 187 18.51 10.63 11.88
N GLY A 188 17.21 10.99 11.94
CA GLY A 188 16.78 12.24 12.58
C GLY A 188 16.84 12.22 14.11
N VAL A 189 16.65 11.05 14.72
CA VAL A 189 16.68 10.88 16.19
C VAL A 189 18.12 10.74 16.72
N GLY A 190 19.03 10.19 15.92
CA GLY A 190 20.40 9.89 16.35
C GLY A 190 20.49 8.66 17.25
N ARG A 191 21.69 8.40 17.79
CA ARG A 191 22.00 7.23 18.65
C ARG A 191 22.14 7.58 20.13
N GLU A 192 22.06 8.85 20.45
CA GLU A 192 22.35 9.37 21.80
C GLU A 192 21.42 8.73 22.85
N THR A 193 20.13 8.56 22.55
CA THR A 193 19.17 7.93 23.46
C THR A 193 19.42 6.43 23.66
N GLU A 194 19.85 5.71 22.64
CA GLU A 194 20.22 4.29 22.72
C GLU A 194 21.50 4.11 23.56
N GLU A 195 22.49 4.99 23.35
CA GLU A 195 23.77 5.00 24.10
C GLU A 195 23.53 5.35 25.57
N ALA A 196 22.69 6.35 25.88
CA ALA A 196 22.33 6.69 27.26
C ALA A 196 21.63 5.52 27.95
N ALA A 197 20.70 4.83 27.29
CA ALA A 197 20.05 3.66 27.84
C ALA A 197 21.03 2.51 28.08
N ALA A 198 22.01 2.32 27.18
CA ALA A 198 23.07 1.30 27.35
C ALA A 198 23.96 1.61 28.57
N ILE A 199 24.34 2.88 28.81
CA ILE A 199 25.09 3.33 29.99
C ILE A 199 24.34 3.04 31.30
N LEU A 200 23.00 3.17 31.27
CA LEU A 200 22.10 2.84 32.38
C LEU A 200 21.89 1.33 32.58
N GLY A 201 22.56 0.48 31.81
CA GLY A 201 22.52 -0.98 31.94
C GLY A 201 21.39 -1.67 31.18
N ALA A 202 20.68 -0.96 30.31
CA ALA A 202 19.63 -1.58 29.48
C ALA A 202 20.21 -2.58 28.47
N ASN A 203 19.63 -3.77 28.39
CA ASN A 203 20.01 -4.77 27.41
C ASN A 203 19.46 -4.43 26.01
N LYS A 204 19.97 -5.07 24.95
CA LYS A 204 19.59 -4.80 23.54
C LYS A 204 18.09 -4.91 23.30
N ARG A 205 17.40 -5.83 23.97
CA ARG A 205 15.95 -6.03 23.84
C ARG A 205 15.20 -4.87 24.48
N GLN A 206 15.61 -4.43 25.66
CA GLN A 206 15.02 -3.26 26.35
C GLN A 206 15.23 -1.98 25.51
N ILE A 207 16.44 -1.75 24.99
CA ILE A 207 16.73 -0.62 24.10
C ILE A 207 15.82 -0.66 22.88
N PHE A 208 15.67 -1.81 22.22
CA PHE A 208 14.80 -1.90 21.05
C PHE A 208 13.33 -1.59 21.37
N PHE A 209 12.74 -2.25 22.37
CA PHE A 209 11.30 -2.11 22.64
C PHE A 209 10.93 -0.83 23.38
N GLN A 210 11.83 -0.29 24.23
CA GLN A 210 11.52 0.86 25.10
C GLN A 210 12.07 2.18 24.53
N VAL A 211 13.08 2.13 23.65
CA VAL A 211 13.71 3.33 23.09
C VAL A 211 13.52 3.40 21.58
N THR A 212 14.07 2.43 20.83
CA THR A 212 14.11 2.49 19.37
C THR A 212 12.71 2.36 18.75
N LEU A 213 11.91 1.36 19.16
CA LEU A 213 10.59 1.10 18.59
C LEU A 213 9.61 2.28 18.77
N PRO A 214 9.49 2.92 19.95
CA PRO A 214 8.67 4.11 20.10
C PRO A 214 9.11 5.27 19.19
N GLN A 215 10.40 5.45 19.01
CA GLN A 215 10.96 6.51 18.17
C GLN A 215 10.65 6.32 16.67
N ILE A 216 10.68 5.07 16.18
CA ILE A 216 10.37 4.76 14.77
C ILE A 216 8.88 4.59 14.50
N LEU A 217 8.04 4.63 15.52
CA LEU A 217 6.59 4.41 15.39
C LEU A 217 5.91 5.35 14.38
N PRO A 218 6.24 6.65 14.29
CA PRO A 218 5.69 7.53 13.25
C PRO A 218 6.02 7.04 11.83
N GLY A 219 7.24 6.54 11.62
CA GLY A 219 7.66 5.96 10.33
C GLY A 219 6.94 4.64 10.02
N ILE A 220 6.72 3.80 11.01
CA ILE A 220 5.92 2.57 10.87
C ILE A 220 4.51 2.92 10.46
N ILE A 221 3.86 3.86 11.13
CA ILE A 221 2.47 4.22 10.87
C ILE A 221 2.29 4.82 9.48
N SER A 222 3.13 5.80 9.12
CA SER A 222 3.03 6.42 7.80
C SER A 222 3.30 5.42 6.67
N SER A 223 4.30 4.56 6.80
CA SER A 223 4.56 3.51 5.80
C SER A 223 3.44 2.48 5.73
N THR A 224 2.89 2.04 6.88
CA THR A 224 1.75 1.12 6.94
C THR A 224 0.54 1.67 6.19
N LEU A 225 0.16 2.92 6.46
CA LEU A 225 -0.98 3.57 5.81
C LEU A 225 -0.82 3.58 4.29
N ILE A 226 0.35 3.95 3.80
CA ILE A 226 0.62 4.07 2.37
C ILE A 226 0.60 2.71 1.68
N ILE A 227 1.34 1.71 2.22
CA ILE A 227 1.42 0.39 1.58
C ILE A 227 0.11 -0.39 1.69
N PHE A 228 -0.63 -0.25 2.80
CA PHE A 228 -1.93 -0.89 2.94
C PHE A 228 -2.97 -0.29 1.99
N ALA A 229 -3.04 1.05 1.89
CA ALA A 229 -3.92 1.72 0.94
C ALA A 229 -3.60 1.33 -0.51
N PHE A 230 -2.31 1.15 -0.85
CA PHE A 230 -1.90 0.64 -2.14
C PHE A 230 -2.38 -0.81 -2.35
N ASN A 231 -2.13 -1.70 -1.38
CA ASN A 231 -2.41 -3.13 -1.50
C ASN A 231 -3.90 -3.45 -1.65
N ILE A 232 -4.78 -2.73 -0.93
CA ILE A 232 -6.23 -2.96 -1.01
C ILE A 232 -6.83 -2.58 -2.37
N GLY A 233 -6.21 -1.60 -3.06
CA GLY A 233 -6.61 -1.15 -4.39
C GLY A 233 -5.81 -1.77 -5.54
N ALA A 234 -4.82 -2.62 -5.25
CA ALA A 234 -3.91 -3.13 -6.25
C ALA A 234 -4.61 -4.16 -7.18
N PHE A 235 -4.46 -3.96 -8.49
CA PHE A 235 -5.09 -4.75 -9.54
C PHE A 235 -4.10 -5.69 -10.25
N GLU A 236 -2.94 -5.17 -10.67
CA GLU A 236 -2.05 -5.85 -11.61
C GLU A 236 -1.56 -7.22 -11.13
N ALA A 237 -1.05 -7.30 -9.90
CA ALA A 237 -0.50 -8.54 -9.38
C ALA A 237 -1.58 -9.60 -9.12
N PRO A 238 -2.74 -9.30 -8.50
CA PRO A 238 -3.83 -10.26 -8.39
C PRO A 238 -4.38 -10.74 -9.74
N PHE A 239 -4.47 -9.86 -10.73
CA PHE A 239 -4.97 -10.18 -12.06
C PHE A 239 -4.05 -11.17 -12.79
N ILE A 240 -2.74 -10.99 -12.72
CA ILE A 240 -1.76 -11.81 -13.45
C ILE A 240 -1.37 -13.07 -12.68
N LEU A 241 -1.14 -12.95 -11.36
CA LEU A 241 -0.60 -14.01 -10.52
C LEU A 241 -1.65 -14.73 -9.67
N GLY A 242 -2.89 -14.24 -9.64
CA GLY A 242 -3.98 -14.80 -8.84
C GLY A 242 -4.42 -16.19 -9.29
N GLY A 243 -5.06 -16.94 -8.37
CA GLY A 243 -5.57 -18.30 -8.59
C GLY A 243 -6.90 -18.36 -9.35
N GLY A 244 -7.45 -17.24 -9.80
CA GLY A 244 -8.78 -17.16 -10.38
C GLY A 244 -9.86 -17.01 -9.31
N PHE A 245 -11.03 -17.54 -9.57
CA PHE A 245 -12.23 -17.30 -8.76
C PHE A 245 -12.17 -17.98 -7.36
N PRO A 246 -12.45 -17.23 -6.24
CA PRO A 246 -12.78 -15.82 -6.22
C PRO A 246 -11.57 -14.93 -6.52
N ASP A 247 -11.80 -13.82 -7.22
CA ASP A 247 -10.80 -12.80 -7.49
C ASP A 247 -10.80 -11.74 -6.37
N THR A 248 -9.75 -10.89 -6.32
CA THR A 248 -9.79 -9.69 -5.46
C THR A 248 -10.80 -8.66 -5.98
N LEU A 249 -11.33 -7.81 -5.11
CA LEU A 249 -12.33 -6.82 -5.49
C LEU A 249 -11.87 -5.87 -6.62
N PRO A 250 -10.62 -5.38 -6.69
CA PRO A 250 -10.16 -4.62 -7.85
C PRO A 250 -10.25 -5.40 -9.18
N VAL A 251 -9.99 -6.72 -9.15
CA VAL A 251 -10.13 -7.57 -10.34
C VAL A 251 -11.61 -7.79 -10.70
N VAL A 252 -12.48 -7.96 -9.71
CA VAL A 252 -13.93 -8.04 -9.90
C VAL A 252 -14.47 -6.75 -10.52
N ALA A 253 -14.08 -5.59 -10.01
CA ALA A 253 -14.45 -4.29 -10.57
C ALA A 253 -14.01 -4.17 -12.04
N TRP A 254 -12.78 -4.56 -12.34
CA TRP A 254 -12.25 -4.56 -13.70
C TRP A 254 -13.06 -5.46 -14.64
N ARG A 255 -13.51 -6.65 -14.17
CA ARG A 255 -14.38 -7.54 -14.96
C ARG A 255 -15.71 -6.86 -15.29
N TYR A 256 -16.34 -6.21 -14.33
CA TYR A 256 -17.57 -5.44 -14.57
C TYR A 256 -17.38 -4.31 -15.59
N PHE A 257 -16.22 -3.61 -15.56
CA PHE A 257 -15.94 -2.56 -16.56
C PHE A 257 -15.70 -3.09 -17.97
N ASN A 258 -15.29 -4.34 -18.12
CA ASN A 258 -15.01 -4.97 -19.40
C ASN A 258 -16.11 -5.95 -19.83
N ASP A 259 -17.27 -5.94 -19.17
CA ASP A 259 -18.43 -6.73 -19.57
C ASP A 259 -19.14 -6.09 -20.77
N ALA A 260 -19.78 -6.93 -21.60
CA ALA A 260 -20.57 -6.48 -22.74
C ALA A 260 -21.84 -5.74 -22.30
N ASP A 261 -22.36 -6.03 -21.12
CA ASP A 261 -23.49 -5.34 -20.51
C ASP A 261 -23.03 -4.06 -19.78
N TYR A 262 -23.30 -2.92 -20.37
CA TYR A 262 -22.93 -1.62 -19.79
C TYR A 262 -23.59 -1.34 -18.44
N THR A 263 -24.69 -2.00 -18.09
CA THR A 263 -25.32 -1.83 -16.76
C THR A 263 -24.41 -2.38 -15.64
N LEU A 264 -23.59 -3.40 -15.94
CA LEU A 264 -22.61 -3.95 -15.02
C LEU A 264 -21.47 -2.98 -14.71
N GLN A 265 -21.21 -1.97 -15.55
CA GLN A 265 -20.23 -0.93 -15.24
C GLN A 265 -20.62 -0.11 -14.01
N LEU A 266 -21.92 0.12 -13.79
CA LEU A 266 -22.44 0.79 -12.59
C LEU A 266 -22.18 -0.07 -11.33
N GLN A 267 -22.32 -1.38 -11.46
CA GLN A 267 -21.95 -2.33 -10.40
C GLN A 267 -20.44 -2.35 -10.17
N GLY A 268 -19.64 -2.19 -11.21
CA GLY A 268 -18.19 -1.98 -11.13
C GLY A 268 -17.85 -0.72 -10.32
N MET A 269 -18.56 0.40 -10.55
CA MET A 269 -18.40 1.63 -9.76
C MET A 269 -18.81 1.43 -8.30
N ALA A 270 -19.93 0.73 -8.04
CA ALA A 270 -20.34 0.38 -6.67
C ALA A 270 -19.28 -0.49 -5.96
N THR A 271 -18.62 -1.39 -6.70
CA THR A 271 -17.49 -2.19 -6.17
C THR A 271 -16.31 -1.30 -5.80
N VAL A 272 -15.88 -0.38 -6.67
CA VAL A 272 -14.77 0.56 -6.39
C VAL A 272 -15.08 1.44 -5.19
N VAL A 273 -16.28 2.00 -5.11
CA VAL A 273 -16.72 2.81 -3.96
C VAL A 273 -16.76 1.97 -2.68
N SER A 274 -17.18 0.70 -2.74
CA SER A 274 -17.15 -0.22 -1.60
C SER A 274 -15.72 -0.50 -1.12
N ILE A 275 -14.76 -0.69 -2.04
CA ILE A 275 -13.34 -0.83 -1.70
C ILE A 275 -12.85 0.43 -0.98
N ALA A 276 -13.16 1.62 -1.52
CA ALA A 276 -12.74 2.89 -0.94
C ALA A 276 -13.34 3.12 0.46
N LEU A 277 -14.62 2.75 0.68
CA LEU A 277 -15.28 2.83 1.98
C LEU A 277 -14.62 1.89 2.99
N VAL A 278 -14.39 0.62 2.64
CA VAL A 278 -13.74 -0.35 3.53
C VAL A 278 -12.31 0.09 3.87
N ALA A 279 -11.54 0.49 2.86
CA ALA A 279 -10.19 1.02 3.07
C ALA A 279 -10.20 2.25 3.99
N GLY A 280 -11.10 3.21 3.74
CA GLY A 280 -11.27 4.41 4.54
C GLY A 280 -11.59 4.12 5.99
N VAL A 281 -12.51 3.20 6.28
CA VAL A 281 -12.88 2.77 7.63
C VAL A 281 -11.68 2.13 8.35
N ILE A 282 -10.95 1.23 7.68
CA ILE A 282 -9.78 0.57 8.27
C ILE A 282 -8.68 1.58 8.57
N LEU A 283 -8.33 2.44 7.62
CA LEU A 283 -7.30 3.46 7.77
C LEU A 283 -7.66 4.49 8.84
N TYR A 284 -8.92 4.94 8.86
CA TYR A 284 -9.42 5.86 9.89
C TYR A 284 -9.35 5.21 11.28
N SER A 285 -9.79 3.96 11.42
CA SER A 285 -9.75 3.21 12.69
C SER A 285 -8.32 3.04 13.18
N TYR A 286 -7.39 2.72 12.29
CA TYR A 286 -5.96 2.61 12.60
C TYR A 286 -5.37 3.94 13.09
N LEU A 287 -5.66 5.06 12.39
CA LEU A 287 -5.23 6.39 12.81
C LEU A 287 -5.86 6.85 14.13
N ALA A 288 -7.15 6.58 14.34
CA ALA A 288 -7.84 6.91 15.57
C ALA A 288 -7.26 6.16 16.76
N PHE A 289 -6.94 4.87 16.58
CA PHE A 289 -6.26 4.06 17.58
C PHE A 289 -4.88 4.64 17.93
N TYR A 290 -4.08 4.96 16.90
CA TYR A 290 -2.76 5.55 17.12
C TYR A 290 -2.82 6.88 17.86
N ARG A 291 -3.70 7.81 17.47
CA ARG A 291 -3.88 9.10 18.15
C ARG A 291 -4.30 8.95 19.61
N ARG A 292 -5.11 7.94 19.93
CA ARG A 292 -5.47 7.62 21.32
C ARG A 292 -4.27 7.09 22.11
N TYR A 293 -3.46 6.25 21.50
CA TYR A 293 -2.25 5.69 22.10
C TYR A 293 -1.22 6.81 22.41
N GLU A 294 -0.95 7.68 21.45
CA GLU A 294 -0.03 8.83 21.58
C GLU A 294 -0.46 9.78 22.70
N ARG A 295 -1.76 10.09 22.79
CA ARG A 295 -2.31 10.92 23.89
C ARG A 295 -2.15 10.29 25.27
N ARG A 296 -2.11 8.97 25.37
CA ARG A 296 -1.89 8.27 26.64
C ARG A 296 -0.44 8.31 27.08
N ILE A 297 0.51 8.19 26.13
CA ILE A 297 1.96 8.23 26.43
C ILE A 297 2.43 9.67 26.67
N GLY A 298 1.95 10.64 25.90
CA GLY A 298 2.32 12.05 26.06
C GLY A 298 1.72 12.74 27.31
N ARG A 299 0.94 12.03 28.12
CA ARG A 299 0.36 12.52 29.40
C ARG A 299 1.15 12.08 30.64
N ASN A 300 2.17 11.26 30.49
CA ASN A 300 3.14 10.89 31.53
C ASN A 300 4.48 11.58 31.27
#